data_9bdd85068f8a374873703abd293d8522
#
_entry.id   9bdd85068f8a374873703abd293d8522
#
_cell.length_a   1.000
_cell.length_b   1.000
_cell.length_c   1.000
_cell.angle_alpha   90.00
_cell.angle_beta   90.00
_cell.angle_gamma   90.00
#
_symmetry.space_group_name_H-M   'P 1'
#
loop_
_entity.id
_entity.type
_entity.pdbx_description
1 polymer ?
#
loop_
_entity_poly.entity_id
_entity_poly.type
_entity_poly.pdbx_seq_one_letter_code
_entity_poly.pdbx_strand_id
1 'polypeptide(L)'
;MLFLVELDRINPGSTPTPEGVRTFIEQLIFPTLDRAERLVAEGMILSGGVAVGEIALRFIVEADSSEHVDRIVTSLPVWTVAETKVTPLISFGERREHVKALLDRFSAKT
;
A
#
# COMPACT_ATOMS: atom_id res chain seq x y z
N MET A 1 -13.45 3.42 -1.57
CA MET A 1 -12.80 3.31 -0.24
C MET A 1 -11.30 3.50 -0.39
N LEU A 2 -10.71 4.16 0.57
CA LEU A 2 -9.27 4.42 0.57
C LEU A 2 -8.53 3.40 1.42
N PHE A 3 -7.36 3.00 0.96
CA PHE A 3 -6.49 2.08 1.68
C PHE A 3 -5.04 2.56 1.60
N LEU A 4 -4.37 2.58 2.74
CA LEU A 4 -2.92 2.77 2.78
C LEU A 4 -2.27 1.41 2.64
N VAL A 5 -1.41 1.26 1.63
CA VAL A 5 -0.68 0.02 1.37
C VAL A 5 0.79 0.24 1.64
N GLU A 6 1.37 -0.68 2.41
CA GLU A 6 2.79 -0.67 2.76
C GLU A 6 3.38 -2.03 2.43
N LEU A 7 4.39 -2.03 1.56
CA LEU A 7 5.14 -3.24 1.22
C LEU A 7 6.60 -3.01 1.58
N ASP A 8 7.14 -3.91 2.39
CA ASP A 8 8.54 -3.89 2.81
C ASP A 8 9.21 -5.20 2.41
N ARG A 9 10.31 -5.11 1.69
CA ARG A 9 11.03 -6.31 1.27
C ARG A 9 11.47 -7.12 2.48
N ILE A 10 11.21 -8.43 2.42
CA ILE A 10 11.71 -9.37 3.42
C ILE A 10 13.20 -9.60 3.13
N ASN A 11 14.04 -9.46 4.16
CA ASN A 11 15.46 -9.72 4.03
C ASN A 11 15.67 -11.22 3.73
N PRO A 12 16.32 -11.58 2.61
CA PRO A 12 16.50 -12.98 2.24
C PRO A 12 17.49 -13.74 3.15
N GLY A 13 18.20 -13.04 4.05
CA GLY A 13 19.13 -13.69 4.98
C GLY A 13 20.44 -14.15 4.37
N SER A 14 20.69 -13.86 3.10
CA SER A 14 21.92 -14.22 2.40
C SER A 14 22.54 -12.99 1.73
N THR A 15 23.86 -13.05 1.52
CA THR A 15 24.56 -11.98 0.80
C THR A 15 24.20 -12.06 -0.68
N PRO A 16 23.69 -10.97 -1.28
CA PRO A 16 23.32 -10.98 -2.68
C PRO A 16 24.56 -11.08 -3.57
N THR A 17 24.45 -11.87 -4.65
CA THR A 17 25.45 -11.90 -5.70
C THR A 17 25.10 -10.87 -6.76
N PRO A 18 26.07 -10.37 -7.56
CA PRO A 18 25.76 -9.44 -8.65
C PRO A 18 24.71 -9.98 -9.62
N GLU A 19 24.76 -11.27 -9.92
CA GLU A 19 23.81 -11.92 -10.80
C GLU A 19 22.42 -12.02 -10.16
N GLY A 20 22.36 -12.32 -8.88
CA GLY A 20 21.10 -12.35 -8.13
C GLY A 20 20.44 -10.98 -8.05
N VAL A 21 21.23 -9.92 -7.86
CA VAL A 21 20.74 -8.55 -7.87
C VAL A 21 20.16 -8.19 -9.24
N ARG A 22 20.85 -8.55 -10.33
CA ARG A 22 20.35 -8.30 -11.68
C ARG A 22 19.01 -8.99 -11.91
N THR A 23 18.92 -10.27 -11.57
CA THR A 23 17.67 -11.03 -11.70
C THR A 23 16.55 -10.42 -10.92
N PHE A 24 16.81 -10.00 -9.67
CA PHE A 24 15.82 -9.35 -8.82
C PHE A 24 15.32 -8.06 -9.46
N ILE A 25 16.22 -7.24 -9.98
CA ILE A 25 15.84 -5.97 -10.61
C ILE A 25 15.01 -6.24 -11.88
N GLU A 26 15.48 -7.11 -12.75
CA GLU A 26 14.82 -7.37 -14.04
C GLU A 26 13.46 -8.07 -13.89
N GLN A 27 13.33 -8.99 -12.94
CA GLN A 27 12.14 -9.82 -12.81
C GLN A 27 11.14 -9.33 -11.77
N LEU A 28 11.56 -8.54 -10.79
CA LEU A 28 10.68 -8.06 -9.73
C LEU A 28 10.58 -6.54 -9.65
N ILE A 29 11.70 -5.83 -9.64
CA ILE A 29 11.69 -4.37 -9.43
C ILE A 29 11.07 -3.64 -10.63
N PHE A 30 11.61 -3.81 -11.82
CA PHE A 30 11.09 -3.14 -13.01
C PHE A 30 9.64 -3.51 -13.30
N PRO A 31 9.24 -4.79 -13.29
CA PRO A 31 7.83 -5.13 -13.48
C PRO A 31 6.90 -4.54 -12.42
N THR A 32 7.36 -4.43 -11.16
CA THR A 32 6.58 -3.79 -10.10
C THR A 32 6.40 -2.31 -10.38
N LEU A 33 7.46 -1.60 -10.75
CA LEU A 33 7.38 -0.17 -11.07
C LEU A 33 6.48 0.07 -12.29
N ASP A 34 6.59 -0.75 -13.31
CA ASP A 34 5.74 -0.67 -14.50
C ASP A 34 4.27 -0.87 -14.13
N ARG A 35 3.98 -1.84 -13.29
CA ARG A 35 2.61 -2.10 -12.84
C ARG A 35 2.07 -0.96 -11.99
N ALA A 36 2.90 -0.44 -11.06
CA ALA A 36 2.52 0.69 -10.22
C ALA A 36 2.22 1.93 -11.05
N GLU A 37 3.04 2.24 -12.05
CA GLU A 37 2.81 3.38 -12.93
C GLU A 37 1.50 3.24 -13.71
N ARG A 38 1.16 2.03 -14.16
CA ARG A 38 -0.13 1.77 -14.81
C ARG A 38 -1.30 1.97 -13.86
N LEU A 39 -1.18 1.54 -12.61
CA LEU A 39 -2.21 1.73 -11.60
C LEU A 39 -2.42 3.22 -11.29
N VAL A 40 -1.35 4.01 -11.30
CA VAL A 40 -1.45 5.47 -11.18
C VAL A 40 -2.21 6.04 -12.38
N ALA A 41 -1.86 5.63 -13.59
CA ALA A 41 -2.50 6.10 -14.81
C ALA A 41 -3.98 5.74 -14.88
N GLU A 42 -4.36 4.59 -14.32
CA GLU A 42 -5.74 4.12 -14.26
C GLU A 42 -6.53 4.74 -13.10
N GLY A 43 -5.90 5.55 -12.26
CA GLY A 43 -6.55 6.23 -11.14
C GLY A 43 -6.75 5.37 -9.89
N MET A 44 -6.18 4.17 -9.85
CA MET A 44 -6.29 3.28 -8.69
C MET A 44 -5.30 3.66 -7.58
N ILE A 45 -4.06 4.01 -7.94
CA ILE A 45 -3.12 4.59 -7.00
C ILE A 45 -3.25 6.10 -7.07
N LEU A 46 -3.66 6.71 -5.98
CA LEU A 46 -3.89 8.16 -5.92
C LEU A 46 -2.63 8.93 -5.58
N SER A 47 -1.76 8.35 -4.76
CA SER A 47 -0.55 9.00 -4.28
C SER A 47 0.38 7.95 -3.70
N GLY A 48 1.67 8.26 -3.65
CA GLY A 48 2.65 7.38 -3.04
C GLY A 48 3.91 7.27 -3.87
N GLY A 49 4.76 6.33 -3.49
CA GLY A 49 6.03 6.10 -4.14
C GLY A 49 6.87 5.06 -3.43
N VAL A 50 8.15 5.09 -3.73
CA VAL A 50 9.15 4.22 -3.13
C VAL A 50 9.81 4.96 -1.96
N ALA A 51 9.99 4.27 -0.84
CA ALA A 51 10.68 4.86 0.31
C ALA A 51 12.15 5.13 -0.03
N VAL A 52 12.63 6.31 0.35
CA VAL A 52 13.99 6.72 0.05
C VAL A 52 15.01 5.80 0.75
N GLY A 53 15.92 5.22 -0.03
CA GLY A 53 16.99 4.37 0.50
C GLY A 53 16.56 2.96 0.87
N GLU A 54 15.34 2.58 0.57
CA GLU A 54 14.79 1.26 0.92
C GLU A 54 14.11 0.60 -0.28
N ILE A 55 13.99 -0.72 -0.22
CA ILE A 55 13.14 -1.46 -1.16
C ILE A 55 11.79 -1.62 -0.49
N ALA A 56 11.01 -0.55 -0.55
CA ALA A 56 9.72 -0.46 0.12
C ALA A 56 8.79 0.48 -0.64
N LEU A 57 7.51 0.17 -0.60
CA LEU A 57 6.46 0.95 -1.28
C LEU A 57 5.47 1.47 -0.26
N ARG A 58 5.00 2.69 -0.48
CA ARG A 58 3.94 3.32 0.31
C ARG A 58 3.01 4.02 -0.66
N PHE A 59 1.73 3.64 -0.68
CA PHE A 59 0.78 4.27 -1.58
C PHE A 59 -0.65 4.19 -1.07
N ILE A 60 -1.46 5.10 -1.56
CA ILE A 60 -2.90 5.18 -1.27
C ILE A 60 -3.65 4.66 -2.49
N VAL A 61 -4.55 3.71 -2.25
CA VAL A 61 -5.36 3.07 -3.29
C VAL A 61 -6.83 3.42 -3.09
N GLU A 62 -7.50 3.74 -4.19
CA GLU A 62 -8.95 3.76 -4.26
C GLU A 62 -9.41 2.40 -4.75
N ALA A 63 -10.23 1.71 -3.96
CA ALA A 63 -10.75 0.39 -4.31
C ALA A 63 -12.17 0.23 -3.79
N ASP A 64 -12.95 -0.65 -4.42
CA ASP A 64 -14.35 -0.85 -4.07
C ASP A 64 -14.54 -1.68 -2.80
N SER A 65 -13.55 -2.53 -2.50
CA SER A 65 -13.64 -3.48 -1.40
C SER A 65 -12.25 -3.95 -0.97
N SER A 66 -12.20 -4.66 0.15
CA SER A 66 -10.98 -5.30 0.62
C SER A 66 -10.46 -6.33 -0.39
N GLU A 67 -11.36 -7.05 -1.06
CA GLU A 67 -10.98 -8.01 -2.10
C GLU A 67 -10.34 -7.32 -3.30
N HIS A 68 -10.86 -6.16 -3.67
CA HIS A 68 -10.32 -5.38 -4.78
C HIS A 68 -8.89 -4.91 -4.46
N VAL A 69 -8.67 -4.36 -3.26
CA VAL A 69 -7.31 -3.92 -2.87
C VAL A 69 -6.36 -5.11 -2.79
N ASP A 70 -6.84 -6.26 -2.32
CA ASP A 70 -6.02 -7.48 -2.30
C ASP A 70 -5.54 -7.86 -3.70
N ARG A 71 -6.43 -7.84 -4.69
CA ARG A 71 -6.05 -8.12 -6.08
C ARG A 71 -5.04 -7.13 -6.64
N ILE A 72 -5.19 -5.85 -6.29
CA ILE A 72 -4.25 -4.82 -6.71
C ILE A 72 -2.87 -5.10 -6.13
N VAL A 73 -2.81 -5.35 -4.83
CA VAL A 73 -1.54 -5.58 -4.11
C VAL A 73 -0.85 -6.85 -4.61
N THR A 74 -1.60 -7.95 -4.74
CA THR A 74 -1.03 -9.23 -5.17
C THR A 74 -0.64 -9.24 -6.64
N SER A 75 -1.11 -8.26 -7.43
CA SER A 75 -0.69 -8.10 -8.83
C SER A 75 0.72 -7.51 -8.97
N LEU A 76 1.28 -6.97 -7.88
CA LEU A 76 2.63 -6.42 -7.89
C LEU A 76 3.64 -7.56 -7.73
N PRO A 77 4.56 -7.75 -8.68
CA PRO A 77 5.52 -8.87 -8.60
C PRO A 77 6.31 -8.92 -7.29
N VAL A 78 6.64 -7.79 -6.72
CA VAL A 78 7.42 -7.71 -5.46
C VAL A 78 6.63 -8.25 -4.26
N TRP A 79 5.31 -8.38 -4.36
CA TRP A 79 4.49 -8.90 -3.28
C TRP A 79 4.98 -10.24 -2.75
N THR A 80 5.48 -11.12 -3.62
CA THR A 80 5.96 -12.45 -3.25
C THR A 80 7.15 -12.45 -2.31
N VAL A 81 7.89 -11.34 -2.24
CA VAL A 81 9.09 -11.20 -1.40
C VAL A 81 8.96 -10.03 -0.41
N ALA A 82 7.75 -9.60 -0.13
CA ALA A 82 7.47 -8.45 0.72
C ALA A 82 6.52 -8.80 1.86
N GLU A 83 6.71 -8.11 2.98
CA GLU A 83 5.68 -8.03 4.02
C GLU A 83 4.72 -6.93 3.63
N THR A 84 3.44 -7.21 3.69
CA THR A 84 2.40 -6.29 3.28
C THR A 84 1.53 -5.90 4.44
N LYS A 85 1.26 -4.59 4.57
CA LYS A 85 0.28 -4.08 5.51
C LYS A 85 -0.70 -3.22 4.73
N VAL A 86 -1.99 -3.50 4.91
CA VAL A 86 -3.06 -2.72 4.29
C VAL A 86 -3.93 -2.14 5.40
N THR A 87 -4.07 -0.81 5.40
CA THR A 87 -4.85 -0.10 6.42
C THR A 87 -6.01 0.60 5.73
N PRO A 88 -7.25 0.19 6.02
CA PRO A 88 -8.42 0.93 5.53
C PRO A 88 -8.46 2.32 6.15
N LEU A 89 -8.82 3.30 5.35
CA LEU A 89 -8.90 4.69 5.80
C LEU A 89 -10.32 5.21 5.63
N ILE A 90 -10.75 6.02 6.57
CA ILE A 90 -11.96 6.83 6.39
C ILE A 90 -11.52 8.28 6.18
N SER A 91 -12.38 9.09 5.60
CA SER A 91 -12.08 10.50 5.39
C SER A 91 -12.05 11.26 6.72
N PHE A 92 -11.38 12.40 6.71
CA PHE A 92 -11.39 13.28 7.88
C PHE A 92 -12.81 13.75 8.23
N GLY A 93 -13.65 13.97 7.20
CA GLY A 93 -15.04 14.33 7.40
C GLY A 93 -15.86 13.22 8.07
N GLU A 94 -15.66 11.98 7.66
CA GLU A 94 -16.32 10.83 8.30
C GLU A 94 -15.90 10.69 9.76
N ARG A 95 -14.62 10.88 10.05
CA ARG A 95 -14.13 10.87 11.44
C ARG A 95 -14.75 12.00 12.26
N ARG A 96 -14.88 13.18 11.67
CA ARG A 96 -15.52 14.31 12.35
C ARG A 96 -16.93 13.98 12.80
N GLU A 97 -17.71 13.33 11.94
CA GLU A 97 -19.08 12.95 12.28
C GLU A 97 -19.11 11.89 13.38
N HIS A 98 -18.19 10.93 13.36
CA HIS A 98 -18.08 9.93 14.42
C HIS A 98 -17.74 10.59 15.76
N VAL A 99 -16.84 11.58 15.76
CA VAL A 99 -16.44 12.29 16.97
C VAL A 99 -17.57 13.15 17.51
N LYS A 100 -18.36 13.77 16.63
CA LYS A 100 -19.57 14.51 17.05
C LYS A 100 -20.56 13.60 17.75
N ALA A 101 -20.78 12.39 17.20
CA ALA A 101 -21.68 11.42 17.82
C ALA A 101 -21.18 10.98 19.19
N LEU A 102 -19.86 10.80 19.34
CA LEU A 102 -19.26 10.49 20.64
C LEU A 102 -19.45 11.64 21.64
N LEU A 103 -19.25 12.87 21.21
CA LEU A 103 -19.42 14.04 22.06
C LEU A 103 -20.85 14.14 22.54
N ASP A 104 -21.83 13.97 21.67
CA ASP A 104 -23.25 14.02 22.02
C ASP A 104 -23.59 12.93 23.04
N ARG A 105 -23.03 11.73 22.87
CA ARG A 105 -23.24 10.60 23.76
C ARG A 105 -22.72 10.89 25.18
N PHE A 106 -21.57 11.52 25.31
CA PHE A 106 -21.00 11.89 26.60
C PHE A 106 -21.68 13.12 27.21
N SER A 107 -22.15 14.05 26.39
CA SER A 107 -22.87 15.25 26.86
C SER A 107 -24.27 14.90 27.37
N ALA A 108 -24.95 13.94 26.80
CA ALA A 108 -26.29 13.53 27.18
C ALA A 108 -26.38 12.93 28.58
N LYS A 109 -25.28 12.64 29.22
CA LYS A 109 -25.24 12.05 30.58
C LYS A 109 -25.13 13.04 31.70
N THR A 110 -25.08 14.30 31.37
CA THR A 110 -25.03 15.38 32.37
C THR A 110 -26.41 16.03 32.63
#